data_7fa9c5121f51c3c443bfb717418b4588
#
_entry.id   7fa9c5121f51c3c443bfb717418b4588
#
_cell.length_a   1.000
_cell.length_b   1.000
_cell.length_c   1.000
_cell.angle_alpha   90.00
_cell.angle_beta   90.00
_cell.angle_gamma   90.00
#
_symmetry.space_group_name_H-M   'P 1'
#
loop_
_entity.id
_entity.type
_entity.pdbx_description
1 polymer ?
#
loop_
_entity_poly.entity_id
_entity_poly.type
_entity_poly.pdbx_seq_one_letter_code
_entity_poly.pdbx_strand_id
1 'polypeptide(L)'
;MFKKFRRIWLVAIVIVLGIGVYFLPPVNDRLAGRLDDLIAQVRYYFNPPDKAVFQPAQSQQDAINAVVSATMQAYTLAQTSTPSTTLDPTSTQAGPTSSPTVTAVPLPAAVSLPGVVYMNQDGGWNLCAPTNLTMMLKFWGWKGSRDDIIKVVKPGINNPKLDIIARGKPDKNVMPYELVDFVQNDTDYHAFYRYGGEMDLLKKLIASGYPVIIEKGVYEKDATGVFSWLGHYAFVTGYNDNQGVFIYQDTYPPAGVNGNNRQISYADFQTGWRAFNYLFIVVYPPASEPDAFNIIGQWGDTGWANQHALDIANREISTLTGLDLYFAWFNKGSSEVQLIQYNVAGTAYDQAFNLYSHLTIPQKDWPYRMLWYQTGPYWAYYYTGRYQDVISLANTTLGTVLGGPTLEESIYWRGMAEGALGDMNAAVTDFKYANHLNPKITVIIQELQTLGITPETPIQ
;
A
#
# COMPACT_ATOMS: atom_id res chain seq x y z
N MET A 1 -13.73 29.29 52.92
CA MET A 1 -14.07 29.50 51.48
C MET A 1 -12.86 30.00 50.68
N PHE A 2 -12.06 30.96 51.12
CA PHE A 2 -10.91 31.53 50.40
C PHE A 2 -9.78 30.57 50.01
N LYS A 3 -9.47 29.52 50.79
CA LYS A 3 -8.41 28.55 50.47
C LYS A 3 -8.75 27.65 49.27
N LYS A 4 -10.03 27.33 49.02
CA LYS A 4 -10.48 26.57 47.84
C LYS A 4 -10.39 27.39 46.56
N PHE A 5 -10.79 28.66 46.61
CA PHE A 5 -10.69 29.60 45.49
C PHE A 5 -9.24 29.80 45.04
N ARG A 6 -8.31 29.97 45.97
CA ARG A 6 -6.89 30.12 45.66
C ARG A 6 -6.27 28.89 44.98
N ARG A 7 -6.72 27.70 45.33
CA ARG A 7 -6.29 26.45 44.63
C ARG A 7 -6.81 26.37 43.21
N ILE A 8 -8.05 26.78 42.97
CA ILE A 8 -8.65 26.80 41.63
C ILE A 8 -7.90 27.78 40.71
N TRP A 9 -7.58 28.97 41.22
CA TRP A 9 -6.81 29.97 40.45
C TRP A 9 -5.38 29.50 40.17
N LEU A 10 -4.72 28.81 41.09
CA LEU A 10 -3.40 28.24 40.84
C LEU A 10 -3.45 27.16 39.76
N VAL A 11 -4.44 26.29 39.77
CA VAL A 11 -4.65 25.27 38.72
C VAL A 11 -4.92 25.94 37.37
N ALA A 12 -5.78 26.96 37.32
CA ALA A 12 -6.06 27.70 36.10
C ALA A 12 -4.80 28.39 35.53
N ILE A 13 -3.98 29.01 36.40
CA ILE A 13 -2.70 29.63 35.99
C ILE A 13 -1.73 28.57 35.43
N VAL A 14 -1.61 27.40 36.06
CA VAL A 14 -0.75 26.31 35.59
C VAL A 14 -1.22 25.78 34.22
N ILE A 15 -2.53 25.67 34.03
CA ILE A 15 -3.11 25.26 32.75
C ILE A 15 -2.80 26.31 31.67
N VAL A 16 -3.00 27.59 31.94
CA VAL A 16 -2.72 28.68 30.98
C VAL A 16 -1.23 28.77 30.66
N LEU A 17 -0.36 28.61 31.64
CA LEU A 17 1.09 28.56 31.42
C LEU A 17 1.49 27.32 30.64
N GLY A 18 0.89 26.16 30.93
CA GLY A 18 1.11 24.91 30.15
C GLY A 18 0.70 25.06 28.68
N ILE A 19 -0.45 25.68 28.42
CA ILE A 19 -0.90 26.00 27.07
C ILE A 19 0.08 26.98 26.41
N GLY A 20 0.53 28.03 27.11
CA GLY A 20 1.51 28.98 26.58
C GLY A 20 2.85 28.32 26.21
N VAL A 21 3.34 27.42 27.04
CA VAL A 21 4.57 26.67 26.81
C VAL A 21 4.41 25.69 25.62
N TYR A 22 3.22 25.13 25.46
CA TYR A 22 2.91 24.22 24.30
C TYR A 22 3.08 24.93 22.96
N PHE A 23 2.78 26.23 22.87
CA PHE A 23 2.92 26.98 21.61
C PHE A 23 4.37 27.43 21.31
N LEU A 24 5.34 27.13 22.16
CA LEU A 24 6.74 27.35 21.84
C LEU A 24 7.22 26.30 20.81
N PRO A 25 7.80 26.71 19.66
CA PRO A 25 8.16 25.79 18.58
C PRO A 25 8.91 24.53 19.04
N PRO A 26 9.99 24.59 19.85
CA PRO A 26 10.73 23.39 20.25
C PRO A 26 9.93 22.46 21.20
N VAL A 27 8.86 22.96 21.81
CA VAL A 27 7.98 22.16 22.67
C VAL A 27 6.84 21.55 21.86
N ASN A 28 6.30 22.33 20.94
CA ASN A 28 5.25 21.87 20.01
C ASN A 28 5.76 20.72 19.16
N ASP A 29 6.93 20.86 18.52
CA ASP A 29 7.53 19.82 17.68
C ASP A 29 7.73 18.48 18.41
N ARG A 30 7.98 18.52 19.73
CA ARG A 30 8.17 17.31 20.56
C ARG A 30 6.89 16.74 21.16
N LEU A 31 5.89 17.57 21.39
CA LEU A 31 4.66 17.19 22.11
C LEU A 31 3.45 17.05 21.20
N ALA A 32 3.44 17.66 20.00
CA ALA A 32 2.31 17.62 19.09
C ALA A 32 1.92 16.17 18.73
N GLY A 33 2.89 15.34 18.35
CA GLY A 33 2.65 13.93 18.07
C GLY A 33 2.05 13.16 19.25
N ARG A 34 2.54 13.40 20.49
CA ARG A 34 2.02 12.74 21.70
C ARG A 34 0.62 13.22 22.08
N LEU A 35 0.32 14.50 21.85
CA LEU A 35 -1.02 15.04 22.07
C LEU A 35 -2.02 14.49 21.04
N ASP A 36 -1.60 14.39 19.79
CA ASP A 36 -2.41 13.77 18.74
C ASP A 36 -2.70 12.30 19.03
N ASP A 37 -1.70 11.53 19.49
CA ASP A 37 -1.88 10.16 19.93
C ASP A 37 -2.87 10.04 21.09
N LEU A 38 -2.78 10.95 22.06
CA LEU A 38 -3.73 11.00 23.17
C LEU A 38 -5.16 11.34 22.71
N ILE A 39 -5.29 12.32 21.82
CA ILE A 39 -6.59 12.69 21.22
C ILE A 39 -7.16 11.52 20.43
N ALA A 40 -6.32 10.84 19.65
CA ALA A 40 -6.72 9.67 18.89
C ALA A 40 -7.16 8.52 19.81
N GLN A 41 -6.43 8.25 20.90
CA GLN A 41 -6.80 7.24 21.90
C GLN A 41 -8.15 7.56 22.58
N VAL A 42 -8.36 8.83 22.97
CA VAL A 42 -9.63 9.27 23.57
C VAL A 42 -10.78 9.10 22.56
N ARG A 43 -10.58 9.50 21.32
CA ARG A 43 -11.58 9.30 20.25
C ARG A 43 -11.88 7.83 20.03
N TYR A 44 -10.85 6.98 19.95
CA TYR A 44 -11.02 5.53 19.79
C TYR A 44 -11.82 4.92 20.95
N TYR A 45 -11.59 5.36 22.17
CA TYR A 45 -12.32 4.88 23.33
C TYR A 45 -13.81 5.20 23.27
N PHE A 46 -14.18 6.41 22.84
CA PHE A 46 -15.58 6.86 22.78
C PHE A 46 -16.26 6.49 21.45
N ASN A 47 -15.53 6.47 20.36
CA ASN A 47 -16.03 6.17 19.02
C ASN A 47 -15.02 5.25 18.31
N PRO A 48 -14.98 3.96 18.65
CA PRO A 48 -14.11 3.02 17.93
C PRO A 48 -14.50 2.98 16.45
N PRO A 49 -13.52 2.80 15.53
CA PRO A 49 -13.83 2.70 14.11
C PRO A 49 -14.78 1.53 13.84
N ASP A 50 -15.69 1.73 12.92
CA ASP A 50 -16.56 0.66 12.44
C ASP A 50 -15.67 -0.38 11.73
N LYS A 51 -15.79 -1.64 12.16
CA LYS A 51 -15.15 -2.79 11.53
C LYS A 51 -16.17 -3.60 10.72
N ALA A 52 -17.20 -2.93 10.23
CA ALA A 52 -18.19 -3.56 9.37
C ALA A 52 -17.49 -4.25 8.19
N VAL A 53 -18.02 -5.40 7.81
CA VAL A 53 -17.52 -6.18 6.70
C VAL A 53 -18.42 -5.94 5.51
N PHE A 54 -17.84 -5.48 4.41
CA PHE A 54 -18.55 -5.43 3.14
C PHE A 54 -18.89 -6.86 2.68
N GLN A 55 -20.11 -7.06 2.24
CA GLN A 55 -20.56 -8.28 1.59
C GLN A 55 -21.24 -7.92 0.27
N PRO A 56 -20.84 -8.54 -0.84
CA PRO A 56 -21.52 -8.38 -2.12
C PRO A 56 -22.98 -8.83 -2.04
N ALA A 57 -23.85 -8.30 -2.92
CA ALA A 57 -25.25 -8.66 -2.95
C ALA A 57 -25.44 -10.17 -3.15
N GLN A 58 -26.37 -10.76 -2.41
CA GLN A 58 -26.57 -12.22 -2.32
C GLN A 58 -26.86 -12.90 -3.68
N SER A 59 -27.55 -12.21 -4.59
CA SER A 59 -27.82 -12.70 -5.95
C SER A 59 -26.55 -12.92 -6.80
N GLN A 60 -25.42 -12.34 -6.39
CA GLN A 60 -24.13 -12.51 -7.04
C GLN A 60 -23.32 -13.64 -6.41
N GLN A 61 -23.57 -13.97 -5.14
CA GLN A 61 -22.88 -15.04 -4.44
C GLN A 61 -23.09 -16.41 -5.11
N ASP A 62 -24.28 -16.69 -5.61
CA ASP A 62 -24.59 -17.94 -6.29
C ASP A 62 -23.86 -18.05 -7.64
N ALA A 63 -23.76 -16.94 -8.37
CA ALA A 63 -22.97 -16.85 -9.60
C ALA A 63 -21.45 -17.01 -9.34
N ILE A 64 -20.96 -16.42 -8.25
CA ILE A 64 -19.56 -16.56 -7.78
C ILE A 64 -19.25 -18.02 -7.47
N ASN A 65 -20.09 -18.67 -6.68
CA ASN A 65 -19.92 -20.08 -6.29
C ASN A 65 -19.87 -21.00 -7.52
N ALA A 66 -20.69 -20.71 -8.53
CA ALA A 66 -20.68 -21.45 -9.79
C ALA A 66 -19.37 -21.25 -10.59
N VAL A 67 -18.86 -20.00 -10.69
CA VAL A 67 -17.60 -19.69 -11.39
C VAL A 67 -16.39 -20.25 -10.65
N VAL A 68 -16.35 -20.12 -9.32
CA VAL A 68 -15.28 -20.69 -8.48
C VAL A 68 -15.23 -22.21 -8.65
N SER A 69 -16.38 -22.87 -8.58
CA SER A 69 -16.46 -24.34 -8.76
C SER A 69 -15.98 -24.76 -10.15
N ALA A 70 -16.38 -24.03 -11.21
CA ALA A 70 -15.95 -24.29 -12.58
C ALA A 70 -14.42 -24.05 -12.77
N THR A 71 -13.88 -22.99 -12.14
CA THR A 71 -12.45 -22.66 -12.21
C THR A 71 -11.61 -23.71 -11.50
N MET A 72 -12.04 -24.16 -10.30
CA MET A 72 -11.37 -25.22 -9.56
C MET A 72 -11.42 -26.56 -10.30
N GLN A 73 -12.54 -26.89 -10.95
CA GLN A 73 -12.65 -28.07 -11.80
C GLN A 73 -11.73 -28.01 -13.03
N ALA A 74 -11.68 -26.85 -13.71
CA ALA A 74 -10.81 -26.64 -14.86
C ALA A 74 -9.31 -26.77 -14.48
N TYR A 75 -8.93 -26.22 -13.32
CA TYR A 75 -7.56 -26.33 -12.79
C TYR A 75 -7.19 -27.77 -12.44
N THR A 76 -8.10 -28.52 -11.81
CA THR A 76 -7.91 -29.95 -11.49
C THR A 76 -7.79 -30.80 -12.76
N LEU A 77 -8.61 -30.52 -13.78
CA LEU A 77 -8.55 -31.20 -15.08
C LEU A 77 -7.26 -30.89 -15.84
N ALA A 78 -6.76 -29.65 -15.78
CA ALA A 78 -5.50 -29.24 -16.39
C ALA A 78 -4.28 -29.93 -15.74
N GLN A 79 -4.34 -30.21 -14.46
CA GLN A 79 -3.28 -30.97 -13.74
C GLN A 79 -3.32 -32.49 -14.01
N THR A 80 -4.49 -33.04 -14.36
CA THR A 80 -4.66 -34.46 -14.67
C THR A 80 -4.39 -34.78 -16.13
N SER A 81 -4.32 -33.82 -17.04
CA SER A 81 -3.98 -34.00 -18.42
C SER A 81 -2.48 -33.84 -18.67
N THR A 82 -1.68 -34.76 -18.11
CA THR A 82 -0.32 -34.98 -18.65
C THR A 82 -0.46 -35.72 -19.95
N PRO A 83 -0.05 -35.18 -21.10
CA PRO A 83 -0.05 -35.96 -22.35
C PRO A 83 1.01 -37.05 -22.21
N SER A 84 0.55 -38.30 -22.17
CA SER A 84 1.42 -39.45 -22.33
C SER A 84 1.83 -39.50 -23.80
N THR A 85 2.90 -38.80 -24.16
CA THR A 85 3.54 -38.94 -25.48
C THR A 85 4.37 -40.20 -25.46
N THR A 86 3.80 -41.26 -26.03
CA THR A 86 4.55 -42.41 -26.58
C THR A 86 5.46 -41.88 -27.67
N LEU A 87 6.74 -41.74 -27.39
CA LEU A 87 7.75 -41.41 -28.39
C LEU A 87 8.08 -42.69 -29.18
N ASP A 88 7.73 -42.69 -30.43
CA ASP A 88 8.24 -43.64 -31.45
C ASP A 88 9.70 -43.28 -31.76
N PRO A 89 10.65 -44.22 -31.76
CA PRO A 89 12.06 -43.90 -31.96
C PRO A 89 12.42 -43.93 -33.44
N THR A 90 12.48 -42.77 -34.12
CA THR A 90 13.23 -42.71 -35.39
C THR A 90 13.71 -41.31 -35.73
N SER A 91 14.99 -41.26 -36.02
CA SER A 91 15.83 -40.31 -36.73
C SER A 91 16.69 -39.34 -35.87
N THR A 92 17.94 -39.73 -35.83
CA THR A 92 19.09 -38.94 -35.45
C THR A 92 19.31 -37.80 -36.44
N GLN A 93 18.97 -36.56 -36.06
CA GLN A 93 19.45 -35.39 -36.78
C GLN A 93 20.36 -34.63 -35.85
N ALA A 94 21.61 -34.41 -36.25
CA ALA A 94 22.58 -33.66 -35.51
C ALA A 94 22.04 -32.23 -35.23
N GLY A 95 21.75 -31.96 -33.98
CA GLY A 95 21.32 -30.66 -33.51
C GLY A 95 22.47 -29.63 -33.51
N PRO A 96 22.15 -28.35 -33.66
CA PRO A 96 23.16 -27.29 -33.59
C PRO A 96 23.89 -27.32 -32.24
N THR A 97 25.18 -27.17 -32.29
CA THR A 97 26.10 -27.05 -31.16
C THR A 97 25.52 -26.05 -30.14
N SER A 98 25.26 -26.52 -28.92
CA SER A 98 24.83 -25.69 -27.83
C SER A 98 25.86 -24.56 -27.61
N SER A 99 25.42 -23.33 -27.80
CA SER A 99 26.16 -22.15 -27.34
C SER A 99 26.50 -22.32 -25.87
N PRO A 100 27.68 -21.93 -25.40
CA PRO A 100 28.04 -22.08 -23.98
C PRO A 100 27.00 -21.35 -23.15
N THR A 101 26.26 -22.09 -22.33
CA THR A 101 25.42 -21.53 -21.29
C THR A 101 26.36 -20.75 -20.37
N VAL A 102 26.21 -19.42 -20.35
CA VAL A 102 26.95 -18.57 -19.38
C VAL A 102 26.49 -19.07 -18.01
N THR A 103 27.40 -19.73 -17.29
CA THR A 103 27.13 -20.17 -15.92
C THR A 103 26.88 -18.92 -15.09
N ALA A 104 25.65 -18.73 -14.64
CA ALA A 104 25.31 -17.60 -13.78
C ALA A 104 26.22 -17.60 -12.54
N VAL A 105 26.90 -16.52 -12.30
CA VAL A 105 27.72 -16.36 -11.07
C VAL A 105 26.78 -16.43 -9.88
N PRO A 106 27.00 -17.34 -8.92
CA PRO A 106 26.15 -17.43 -7.74
C PRO A 106 26.11 -16.10 -6.98
N LEU A 107 24.93 -15.72 -6.48
CA LEU A 107 24.81 -14.54 -5.63
C LEU A 107 25.64 -14.72 -4.35
N PRO A 108 26.22 -13.63 -3.80
CA PRO A 108 26.85 -13.67 -2.49
C PRO A 108 25.85 -14.17 -1.43
N ALA A 109 26.30 -14.98 -0.47
CA ALA A 109 25.45 -15.50 0.61
C ALA A 109 24.91 -14.40 1.55
N ALA A 110 25.53 -13.23 1.56
CA ALA A 110 25.06 -12.07 2.33
C ALA A 110 25.51 -10.78 1.66
N VAL A 111 24.63 -9.79 1.66
CA VAL A 111 24.89 -8.44 1.17
C VAL A 111 24.24 -7.43 2.11
N SER A 112 24.95 -6.35 2.41
CA SER A 112 24.40 -5.15 3.06
C SER A 112 24.91 -3.94 2.31
N LEU A 113 24.02 -3.14 1.75
CA LEU A 113 24.39 -2.00 0.93
C LEU A 113 25.03 -0.90 1.81
N PRO A 114 26.22 -0.40 1.46
CA PRO A 114 26.84 0.71 2.18
C PRO A 114 26.16 2.03 1.84
N GLY A 115 26.36 3.05 2.71
CA GLY A 115 25.91 4.41 2.44
C GLY A 115 24.42 4.67 2.69
N VAL A 116 23.68 3.70 3.20
CA VAL A 116 22.29 3.88 3.61
C VAL A 116 22.21 4.81 4.81
N VAL A 117 21.43 5.88 4.69
CA VAL A 117 21.17 6.83 5.78
C VAL A 117 19.77 6.57 6.30
N TYR A 118 19.68 5.99 7.49
CA TYR A 118 18.40 5.69 8.12
C TYR A 118 17.66 6.98 8.51
N MET A 119 16.34 6.97 8.28
CA MET A 119 15.41 8.01 8.72
C MET A 119 14.19 7.37 9.38
N ASN A 120 13.78 7.96 10.50
CA ASN A 120 12.51 7.66 11.14
C ASN A 120 11.42 8.59 10.57
N GLN A 121 10.16 8.14 10.56
CA GLN A 121 9.02 8.98 10.16
C GLN A 121 8.53 9.91 11.29
N ASP A 122 9.44 10.42 12.12
CA ASP A 122 9.12 11.35 13.20
C ASP A 122 8.19 12.48 12.74
N GLY A 123 7.19 12.77 13.55
CA GLY A 123 6.19 13.84 13.30
C GLY A 123 4.91 13.38 12.60
N GLY A 124 4.81 12.15 12.11
CA GLY A 124 3.56 11.65 11.49
C GLY A 124 3.51 10.14 11.33
N TRP A 125 2.45 9.52 11.80
CA TRP A 125 2.25 8.07 11.76
C TRP A 125 1.95 7.52 10.34
N ASN A 126 1.59 8.36 9.37
CA ASN A 126 1.31 8.00 7.98
C ASN A 126 2.34 8.56 6.98
N LEU A 127 3.61 8.67 7.40
CA LEU A 127 4.71 9.19 6.58
C LEU A 127 5.71 8.11 6.13
N CYS A 128 5.37 6.81 6.23
CA CYS A 128 6.26 5.73 5.84
C CYS A 128 6.69 5.83 4.37
N ALA A 129 5.76 6.08 3.45
CA ALA A 129 6.03 6.17 2.03
C ALA A 129 7.04 7.29 1.68
N PRO A 130 6.78 8.58 2.00
CA PRO A 130 7.74 9.64 1.69
C PRO A 130 9.07 9.49 2.44
N THR A 131 9.08 8.90 3.65
CA THR A 131 10.32 8.67 4.40
C THR A 131 11.17 7.58 3.74
N ASN A 132 10.57 6.47 3.31
CA ASN A 132 11.28 5.41 2.59
C ASN A 132 11.82 5.90 1.24
N LEU A 133 11.02 6.67 0.49
CA LEU A 133 11.47 7.27 -0.77
C LEU A 133 12.61 8.27 -0.55
N THR A 134 12.58 9.04 0.54
CA THR A 134 13.70 9.94 0.88
C THR A 134 14.99 9.17 1.11
N MET A 135 14.95 8.06 1.87
CA MET A 135 16.14 7.21 2.08
C MET A 135 16.67 6.63 0.76
N MET A 136 15.76 6.16 -0.12
CA MET A 136 16.09 5.63 -1.43
C MET A 136 16.78 6.67 -2.31
N LEU A 137 16.20 7.87 -2.43
CA LEU A 137 16.75 8.95 -3.24
C LEU A 137 18.07 9.47 -2.68
N LYS A 138 18.20 9.57 -1.35
CA LYS A 138 19.48 9.94 -0.71
C LYS A 138 20.56 8.91 -0.91
N PHE A 139 20.24 7.62 -0.96
CA PHE A 139 21.17 6.57 -1.32
C PHE A 139 21.81 6.83 -2.70
N TRP A 140 21.04 7.31 -3.65
CA TRP A 140 21.51 7.70 -4.99
C TRP A 140 22.12 9.11 -5.04
N GLY A 141 22.15 9.85 -3.93
CA GLY A 141 22.79 11.16 -3.85
C GLY A 141 21.88 12.37 -4.02
N TRP A 142 20.57 12.18 -4.08
CA TRP A 142 19.59 13.28 -4.11
C TRP A 142 19.74 14.23 -2.93
N LYS A 143 19.64 15.55 -3.19
CA LYS A 143 19.89 16.60 -2.20
C LYS A 143 18.61 17.13 -1.54
N GLY A 144 17.44 16.76 -2.05
CA GLY A 144 16.16 17.18 -1.47
C GLY A 144 15.88 16.56 -0.11
N SER A 145 14.73 16.88 0.44
CA SER A 145 14.27 16.50 1.78
C SER A 145 12.97 15.68 1.72
N ARG A 146 12.60 15.06 2.83
CA ARG A 146 11.30 14.41 2.99
C ARG A 146 10.13 15.37 2.73
N ASP A 147 10.28 16.62 3.15
CA ASP A 147 9.23 17.63 3.00
C ASP A 147 8.99 17.98 1.54
N ASP A 148 10.01 17.91 0.67
CA ASP A 148 9.83 18.12 -0.76
C ASP A 148 8.97 17.01 -1.38
N ILE A 149 9.14 15.76 -0.92
CA ILE A 149 8.27 14.66 -1.32
C ILE A 149 6.84 14.86 -0.78
N ILE A 150 6.71 15.19 0.52
CA ILE A 150 5.41 15.40 1.16
C ILE A 150 4.59 16.48 0.44
N LYS A 151 5.20 17.59 0.03
CA LYS A 151 4.52 18.66 -0.72
C LYS A 151 3.86 18.19 -2.02
N VAL A 152 4.34 17.11 -2.58
CA VAL A 152 3.81 16.57 -3.84
C VAL A 152 2.84 15.42 -3.59
N VAL A 153 3.26 14.40 -2.82
CA VAL A 153 2.47 13.17 -2.64
C VAL A 153 1.43 13.29 -1.52
N LYS A 154 1.58 14.26 -0.60
CA LYS A 154 0.64 14.50 0.52
C LYS A 154 0.42 16.01 0.73
N PRO A 155 0.00 16.77 -0.30
CA PRO A 155 -0.16 18.23 -0.17
C PRO A 155 -1.19 18.61 0.89
N GLY A 156 -2.21 17.75 1.09
CA GLY A 156 -3.25 17.87 2.10
C GLY A 156 -4.15 19.09 1.90
N ILE A 157 -4.94 19.37 2.92
CA ILE A 157 -5.95 20.44 2.89
C ILE A 157 -5.35 21.84 2.77
N ASN A 158 -6.03 22.73 2.03
CA ASN A 158 -5.63 24.11 1.84
C ASN A 158 -5.85 25.00 3.08
N ASN A 159 -5.09 24.75 4.15
CA ASN A 159 -5.12 25.56 5.36
C ASN A 159 -3.74 26.16 5.67
N PRO A 160 -3.52 27.48 5.39
CA PRO A 160 -2.22 28.13 5.59
C PRO A 160 -1.81 28.28 7.05
N LYS A 161 -2.71 27.98 8.01
CA LYS A 161 -2.40 27.98 9.45
C LYS A 161 -1.77 26.69 9.93
N LEU A 162 -1.77 25.65 9.11
CA LEU A 162 -1.19 24.34 9.40
C LEU A 162 0.15 24.20 8.69
N ASP A 163 1.11 23.54 9.34
CA ASP A 163 2.32 23.08 8.68
C ASP A 163 1.99 21.94 7.67
N ILE A 164 2.97 21.56 6.88
CA ILE A 164 2.79 20.57 5.80
C ILE A 164 2.39 19.19 6.32
N ILE A 165 2.90 18.78 7.47
CA ILE A 165 2.58 17.48 8.08
C ILE A 165 1.13 17.48 8.56
N ALA A 166 0.72 18.53 9.26
CA ALA A 166 -0.64 18.70 9.74
C ALA A 166 -1.67 18.80 8.61
N ARG A 167 -1.31 19.45 7.49
CA ARG A 167 -2.16 19.51 6.28
C ARG A 167 -2.36 18.14 5.65
N GLY A 168 -1.30 17.33 5.57
CA GLY A 168 -1.34 16.00 4.99
C GLY A 168 -1.91 14.89 5.90
N LYS A 169 -2.23 15.17 7.16
CA LYS A 169 -2.80 14.17 8.09
C LYS A 169 -4.12 13.53 7.64
N PRO A 170 -5.06 14.27 7.01
CA PRO A 170 -6.30 13.67 6.51
C PRO A 170 -6.06 12.58 5.46
N ASP A 171 -5.12 12.75 4.57
CA ASP A 171 -4.68 11.74 3.61
C ASP A 171 -3.99 10.58 4.38
N LYS A 172 -4.53 9.37 4.26
CA LYS A 172 -4.13 8.21 5.08
C LYS A 172 -3.08 7.33 4.41
N ASN A 173 -2.90 7.47 3.11
CA ASN A 173 -2.01 6.63 2.33
C ASN A 173 -1.28 7.45 1.25
N VAL A 174 -0.23 6.87 0.68
CA VAL A 174 0.42 7.28 -0.56
C VAL A 174 0.52 6.03 -1.42
N MET A 175 -0.06 6.09 -2.60
CA MET A 175 -0.08 4.98 -3.54
C MET A 175 1.29 4.78 -4.20
N PRO A 176 1.63 3.57 -4.65
CA PRO A 176 2.92 3.31 -5.33
C PRO A 176 3.16 4.18 -6.55
N TYR A 177 2.10 4.49 -7.32
CA TYR A 177 2.22 5.34 -8.50
C TYR A 177 2.58 6.78 -8.14
N GLU A 178 2.08 7.32 -7.01
CA GLU A 178 2.42 8.68 -6.57
C GLU A 178 3.90 8.83 -6.24
N LEU A 179 4.51 7.77 -5.65
CA LEU A 179 5.96 7.74 -5.40
C LEU A 179 6.76 7.73 -6.70
N VAL A 180 6.35 6.91 -7.67
CA VAL A 180 7.01 6.81 -8.97
C VAL A 180 6.84 8.11 -9.76
N ASP A 181 5.64 8.68 -9.78
CA ASP A 181 5.35 9.96 -10.45
C ASP A 181 6.19 11.10 -9.86
N PHE A 182 6.35 11.16 -8.52
CA PHE A 182 7.26 12.12 -7.90
C PHE A 182 8.69 11.95 -8.40
N VAL A 183 9.20 10.72 -8.43
CA VAL A 183 10.58 10.48 -8.90
C VAL A 183 10.76 10.92 -10.34
N GLN A 184 9.82 10.59 -11.22
CA GLN A 184 9.90 10.87 -12.65
C GLN A 184 9.69 12.36 -13.01
N ASN A 185 8.84 13.09 -12.24
CA ASN A 185 8.45 14.44 -12.58
C ASN A 185 9.19 15.52 -11.77
N ASP A 186 9.68 15.18 -10.57
CA ASP A 186 10.23 16.15 -9.62
C ASP A 186 11.72 15.86 -9.27
N THR A 187 12.35 14.87 -9.94
CA THR A 187 13.77 14.53 -9.73
C THR A 187 14.45 14.16 -11.06
N ASP A 188 15.80 14.07 -11.03
CA ASP A 188 16.59 13.56 -12.16
C ASP A 188 16.74 12.03 -12.16
N TYR A 189 15.97 11.29 -11.37
CA TYR A 189 16.02 9.84 -11.27
C TYR A 189 14.85 9.20 -12.02
N HIS A 190 15.02 7.91 -12.36
CA HIS A 190 13.95 7.08 -12.91
C HIS A 190 13.44 6.12 -11.86
N ALA A 191 12.17 5.75 -11.95
CA ALA A 191 11.55 4.77 -11.07
C ALA A 191 10.47 3.96 -11.79
N PHE A 192 10.22 2.77 -11.30
CA PHE A 192 9.03 2.00 -11.61
C PHE A 192 8.58 1.17 -10.41
N TYR A 193 7.34 0.74 -10.41
CA TYR A 193 6.85 -0.29 -9.51
C TYR A 193 6.30 -1.47 -10.30
N ARG A 194 6.33 -2.67 -9.69
CA ARG A 194 5.76 -3.90 -10.26
C ARG A 194 5.15 -4.75 -9.16
N TYR A 195 4.21 -5.58 -9.54
CA TYR A 195 3.66 -6.64 -8.71
C TYR A 195 4.34 -7.98 -9.02
N GLY A 196 4.08 -9.01 -8.20
CA GLY A 196 4.62 -10.35 -8.42
C GLY A 196 6.12 -10.45 -8.24
N GLY A 197 6.72 -9.62 -7.38
CA GLY A 197 8.14 -9.74 -7.04
C GLY A 197 8.45 -11.07 -6.37
N GLU A 198 9.69 -11.53 -6.50
CA GLU A 198 10.21 -12.75 -5.88
C GLU A 198 11.43 -12.44 -5.02
N MET A 199 11.67 -13.23 -3.96
CA MET A 199 12.82 -13.02 -3.08
C MET A 199 14.16 -13.07 -3.82
N ASP A 200 14.27 -13.95 -4.81
CA ASP A 200 15.49 -14.06 -5.63
C ASP A 200 15.72 -12.82 -6.51
N LEU A 201 14.63 -12.20 -7.00
CA LEU A 201 14.74 -10.92 -7.71
C LEU A 201 15.24 -9.80 -6.78
N LEU A 202 14.69 -9.71 -5.56
CA LEU A 202 15.16 -8.72 -4.58
C LEU A 202 16.64 -8.93 -4.23
N LYS A 203 17.07 -10.18 -4.02
CA LYS A 203 18.46 -10.50 -3.76
C LYS A 203 19.37 -10.12 -4.94
N LYS A 204 18.96 -10.39 -6.19
CA LYS A 204 19.69 -9.97 -7.39
C LYS A 204 19.86 -8.46 -7.46
N LEU A 205 18.78 -7.71 -7.25
CA LEU A 205 18.82 -6.25 -7.21
C LEU A 205 19.78 -5.75 -6.14
N ILE A 206 19.66 -6.24 -4.91
CA ILE A 206 20.51 -5.84 -3.79
C ILE A 206 21.98 -6.21 -4.03
N ALA A 207 22.26 -7.42 -4.52
CA ALA A 207 23.62 -7.86 -4.84
C ALA A 207 24.25 -7.03 -5.96
N SER A 208 23.44 -6.44 -6.83
CA SER A 208 23.88 -5.53 -7.89
C SER A 208 23.91 -4.06 -7.48
N GLY A 209 23.66 -3.74 -6.20
CA GLY A 209 23.74 -2.37 -5.68
C GLY A 209 22.44 -1.59 -5.71
N TYR A 210 21.32 -2.21 -6.05
CA TYR A 210 19.99 -1.57 -6.12
C TYR A 210 19.18 -1.92 -4.88
N PRO A 211 18.98 -0.98 -3.94
CA PRO A 211 18.02 -1.16 -2.86
C PRO A 211 16.59 -1.15 -3.40
N VAL A 212 15.65 -1.71 -2.64
CA VAL A 212 14.26 -1.88 -3.09
C VAL A 212 13.31 -1.37 -2.01
N ILE A 213 12.28 -0.62 -2.39
CA ILE A 213 11.13 -0.35 -1.51
C ILE A 213 10.07 -1.41 -1.78
N ILE A 214 9.52 -1.97 -0.72
CA ILE A 214 8.35 -2.85 -0.77
C ILE A 214 7.24 -2.30 0.09
N GLU A 215 6.01 -2.74 -0.15
CA GLU A 215 4.90 -2.52 0.77
C GLU A 215 4.50 -3.86 1.39
N LYS A 216 4.24 -3.88 2.69
CA LYS A 216 3.92 -5.11 3.43
C LYS A 216 2.88 -4.88 4.51
N GLY A 217 2.08 -5.89 4.81
CA GLY A 217 1.24 -5.93 6.00
C GLY A 217 2.07 -6.15 7.26
N VAL A 218 1.77 -5.40 8.30
CA VAL A 218 2.40 -5.53 9.62
C VAL A 218 1.35 -5.41 10.72
N TYR A 219 1.64 -6.01 11.86
CA TYR A 219 0.89 -5.78 13.09
C TYR A 219 1.70 -4.84 13.98
N GLU A 220 1.20 -3.64 14.20
CA GLU A 220 1.87 -2.63 15.00
C GLU A 220 0.85 -1.72 15.69
N LYS A 221 1.28 -0.94 16.68
CA LYS A 221 0.43 0.08 17.30
C LYS A 221 0.19 1.20 16.31
N ASP A 222 -1.08 1.47 16.04
CA ASP A 222 -1.48 2.63 15.26
C ASP A 222 -1.41 3.93 16.08
N ALA A 223 -1.78 5.07 15.48
CA ALA A 223 -1.80 6.38 16.14
C ALA A 223 -2.71 6.42 17.37
N THR A 224 -3.63 5.49 17.54
CA THR A 224 -4.49 5.36 18.72
C THR A 224 -3.86 4.53 19.84
N GLY A 225 -2.68 3.96 19.61
CA GLY A 225 -2.01 3.03 20.51
C GLY A 225 -2.60 1.61 20.47
N VAL A 226 -3.54 1.33 19.58
CA VAL A 226 -4.15 0.02 19.41
C VAL A 226 -3.29 -0.81 18.47
N PHE A 227 -2.94 -2.02 18.91
CA PHE A 227 -2.24 -2.98 18.09
C PHE A 227 -3.19 -3.54 17.03
N SER A 228 -2.88 -3.31 15.76
CA SER A 228 -3.75 -3.67 14.64
C SER A 228 -2.96 -3.87 13.36
N TRP A 229 -3.60 -4.44 12.34
CA TRP A 229 -3.00 -4.60 11.02
C TRP A 229 -2.88 -3.25 10.29
N LEU A 230 -1.70 -2.99 9.70
CA LEU A 230 -1.34 -1.79 8.94
C LEU A 230 -0.61 -2.17 7.66
N GLY A 231 -0.81 -1.40 6.58
CA GLY A 231 0.10 -1.35 5.46
C GLY A 231 1.33 -0.51 5.80
N HIS A 232 2.50 -0.95 5.38
CA HIS A 232 3.74 -0.26 5.70
C HIS A 232 4.79 -0.43 4.60
N TYR A 233 5.33 0.68 4.12
CA TYR A 233 6.49 0.66 3.23
C TYR A 233 7.76 0.34 4.00
N ALA A 234 8.66 -0.44 3.40
CA ALA A 234 9.94 -0.83 3.96
C ALA A 234 11.05 -0.71 2.91
N PHE A 235 12.19 -0.15 3.30
CA PHE A 235 13.35 0.03 2.44
C PHE A 235 14.34 -1.10 2.64
N VAL A 236 14.34 -2.07 1.73
CA VAL A 236 15.18 -3.29 1.79
C VAL A 236 16.56 -2.98 1.24
N THR A 237 17.58 -3.20 2.06
CA THR A 237 18.95 -2.79 1.79
C THR A 237 19.97 -3.91 1.96
N GLY A 238 19.53 -5.12 2.28
CA GLY A 238 20.43 -6.26 2.42
C GLY A 238 19.69 -7.57 2.61
N TYR A 239 20.44 -8.66 2.59
CA TYR A 239 20.00 -10.00 2.93
C TYR A 239 21.14 -10.85 3.48
N ASN A 240 20.81 -11.93 4.18
CA ASN A 240 21.76 -12.92 4.67
C ASN A 240 21.15 -14.32 4.60
N ASP A 241 21.58 -15.12 3.62
CA ASP A 241 21.08 -16.47 3.38
C ASP A 241 21.49 -17.44 4.50
N ASN A 242 22.66 -17.23 5.14
CA ASN A 242 23.08 -18.06 6.25
C ASN A 242 22.17 -17.92 7.48
N GLN A 243 21.48 -16.78 7.61
CA GLN A 243 20.53 -16.49 8.67
C GLN A 243 19.07 -16.58 8.19
N GLY A 244 18.83 -16.67 6.88
CA GLY A 244 17.50 -16.69 6.29
C GLY A 244 16.72 -15.38 6.50
N VAL A 245 17.40 -14.21 6.37
CA VAL A 245 16.81 -12.90 6.67
C VAL A 245 17.03 -11.88 5.55
N PHE A 246 16.05 -10.96 5.39
CA PHE A 246 16.28 -9.66 4.77
C PHE A 246 16.67 -8.60 5.81
N ILE A 247 17.42 -7.59 5.38
CA ILE A 247 17.82 -6.41 6.15
C ILE A 247 17.09 -5.21 5.56
N TYR A 248 16.36 -4.47 6.38
CA TYR A 248 15.57 -3.34 5.94
C TYR A 248 15.61 -2.17 6.92
N GLN A 249 15.27 -0.99 6.43
CA GLN A 249 15.12 0.22 7.20
C GLN A 249 13.63 0.37 7.54
N ASP A 250 13.32 0.39 8.83
CA ASP A 250 11.96 0.51 9.33
C ASP A 250 11.73 1.95 9.83
N THR A 251 10.88 2.68 9.14
CA THR A 251 10.59 4.08 9.48
C THR A 251 9.64 4.23 10.67
N TYR A 252 8.96 3.14 11.08
CA TYR A 252 8.00 3.12 12.19
C TYR A 252 8.24 1.89 13.08
N PRO A 253 9.42 1.78 13.71
CA PRO A 253 9.71 0.65 14.58
C PRO A 253 8.88 0.72 15.87
N PRO A 254 8.64 -0.43 16.53
CA PRO A 254 8.06 -0.45 17.87
C PRO A 254 8.80 0.46 18.85
N ALA A 255 8.09 0.99 19.83
CA ALA A 255 8.67 1.89 20.82
C ALA A 255 9.92 1.28 21.50
N GLY A 256 11.03 2.01 21.48
CA GLY A 256 12.31 1.58 22.04
C GLY A 256 13.14 0.65 21.14
N VAL A 257 12.65 0.32 19.94
CA VAL A 257 13.39 -0.47 18.95
C VAL A 257 14.05 0.45 17.94
N ASN A 258 15.32 0.16 17.60
CA ASN A 258 16.00 0.86 16.52
C ASN A 258 15.48 0.35 15.16
N GLY A 259 15.02 1.26 14.29
CA GLY A 259 14.54 0.92 12.95
C GLY A 259 15.65 0.70 11.91
N ASN A 260 16.89 1.08 12.24
CA ASN A 260 18.02 0.94 11.33
C ASN A 260 18.48 -0.52 11.23
N ASN A 261 18.62 -1.02 10.00
CA ASN A 261 19.12 -2.37 9.68
C ASN A 261 18.38 -3.49 10.43
N ARG A 262 17.05 -3.38 10.54
CA ARG A 262 16.24 -4.46 11.11
C ARG A 262 16.33 -5.70 10.23
N GLN A 263 16.30 -6.84 10.90
CA GLN A 263 16.25 -8.15 10.25
C GLN A 263 14.85 -8.74 10.35
N ILE A 264 14.41 -9.38 9.28
CA ILE A 264 13.14 -10.09 9.22
C ILE A 264 13.38 -11.45 8.55
N SER A 265 12.83 -12.53 9.10
CA SER A 265 12.94 -13.86 8.48
C SER A 265 12.32 -13.86 7.08
N TYR A 266 12.82 -14.69 6.17
CA TYR A 266 12.24 -14.82 4.83
C TYR A 266 10.76 -15.21 4.88
N ALA A 267 10.36 -16.04 5.83
CA ALA A 267 8.97 -16.47 6.01
C ALA A 267 8.06 -15.30 6.42
N ASP A 268 8.45 -14.52 7.44
CA ASP A 268 7.67 -13.36 7.89
C ASP A 268 7.65 -12.24 6.84
N PHE A 269 8.77 -12.07 6.13
CA PHE A 269 8.86 -11.12 5.02
C PHE A 269 7.86 -11.48 3.92
N GLN A 270 7.85 -12.73 3.49
CA GLN A 270 6.95 -13.22 2.44
C GLN A 270 5.48 -13.10 2.86
N THR A 271 5.15 -13.44 4.10
CA THR A 271 3.79 -13.33 4.65
C THR A 271 3.31 -11.88 4.63
N GLY A 272 4.12 -10.93 5.11
CA GLY A 272 3.76 -9.51 5.07
C GLY A 272 3.68 -8.96 3.65
N TRP A 273 4.62 -9.32 2.79
CA TRP A 273 4.71 -8.84 1.40
C TRP A 273 3.58 -9.36 0.50
N ARG A 274 3.11 -10.59 0.75
CA ARG A 274 1.91 -11.17 0.11
C ARG A 274 0.71 -10.25 0.19
N ALA A 275 0.47 -9.60 1.33
CA ALA A 275 -0.69 -8.72 1.53
C ALA A 275 -0.76 -7.58 0.51
N PHE A 276 0.33 -7.26 -0.17
CA PHE A 276 0.44 -6.22 -1.20
C PHE A 276 0.85 -6.77 -2.57
N ASN A 277 0.42 -7.99 -2.87
CA ASN A 277 0.64 -8.65 -4.16
C ASN A 277 2.12 -8.63 -4.59
N TYR A 278 3.03 -8.74 -3.61
CA TYR A 278 4.47 -8.73 -3.84
C TYR A 278 4.98 -7.48 -4.57
N LEU A 279 4.39 -6.32 -4.22
CA LEU A 279 4.77 -5.01 -4.76
C LEU A 279 6.22 -4.69 -4.43
N PHE A 280 6.96 -4.22 -5.44
CA PHE A 280 8.28 -3.64 -5.27
C PHE A 280 8.47 -2.39 -6.12
N ILE A 281 9.28 -1.45 -5.63
CA ILE A 281 9.63 -0.19 -6.29
C ILE A 281 11.15 -0.11 -6.40
N VAL A 282 11.64 0.21 -7.58
CA VAL A 282 13.07 0.43 -7.85
C VAL A 282 13.25 1.86 -8.34
N VAL A 283 14.25 2.55 -7.78
CA VAL A 283 14.69 3.89 -8.21
C VAL A 283 16.14 3.78 -8.64
N TYR A 284 16.52 4.46 -9.69
CA TYR A 284 17.87 4.41 -10.23
C TYR A 284 18.24 5.71 -10.98
N PRO A 285 19.55 6.05 -11.05
CA PRO A 285 20.01 7.11 -11.94
C PRO A 285 19.78 6.74 -13.41
N PRO A 286 19.48 7.69 -14.32
CA PRO A 286 19.25 7.39 -15.75
C PRO A 286 20.36 6.59 -16.41
N ALA A 287 21.63 6.86 -16.04
CA ALA A 287 22.78 6.14 -16.58
C ALA A 287 22.79 4.63 -16.21
N SER A 288 22.09 4.24 -15.15
CA SER A 288 22.01 2.86 -14.67
C SER A 288 20.77 2.10 -15.20
N GLU A 289 19.97 2.72 -16.05
CA GLU A 289 18.73 2.12 -16.58
C GLU A 289 18.98 0.80 -17.32
N PRO A 290 19.98 0.68 -18.24
CA PRO A 290 20.23 -0.58 -18.93
C PRO A 290 20.57 -1.72 -17.96
N ASP A 291 21.35 -1.43 -16.92
CA ASP A 291 21.73 -2.42 -15.90
C ASP A 291 20.54 -2.83 -15.06
N ALA A 292 19.71 -1.86 -14.62
CA ALA A 292 18.49 -2.12 -13.86
C ALA A 292 17.54 -3.04 -14.65
N PHE A 293 17.30 -2.73 -15.93
CA PHE A 293 16.41 -3.54 -16.78
C PHE A 293 17.00 -4.92 -17.11
N ASN A 294 18.31 -5.04 -17.22
CA ASN A 294 18.96 -6.35 -17.37
C ASN A 294 18.79 -7.23 -16.12
N ILE A 295 18.86 -6.65 -14.92
CA ILE A 295 18.67 -7.38 -13.66
C ILE A 295 17.23 -7.83 -13.46
N ILE A 296 16.25 -6.93 -13.70
CA ILE A 296 14.83 -7.23 -13.50
C ILE A 296 14.30 -8.18 -14.59
N GLY A 297 14.94 -8.24 -15.77
CA GLY A 297 14.55 -9.14 -16.84
C GLY A 297 13.10 -8.99 -17.25
N GLN A 298 12.30 -10.06 -17.16
CA GLN A 298 10.90 -10.08 -17.59
C GLN A 298 9.99 -9.12 -16.83
N TRP A 299 10.29 -8.74 -15.58
CA TRP A 299 9.56 -7.69 -14.83
C TRP A 299 9.68 -6.30 -15.49
N GLY A 300 10.57 -6.10 -16.45
CA GLY A 300 10.60 -4.89 -17.30
C GLY A 300 9.31 -4.71 -18.10
N ASP A 301 8.67 -5.80 -18.52
CA ASP A 301 7.34 -5.78 -19.15
C ASP A 301 6.23 -5.80 -18.09
N THR A 302 5.41 -4.75 -18.07
CA THR A 302 4.32 -4.60 -17.10
C THR A 302 3.23 -5.66 -17.27
N GLY A 303 2.90 -6.04 -18.52
CA GLY A 303 1.91 -7.06 -18.81
C GLY A 303 2.36 -8.43 -18.29
N TRP A 304 3.63 -8.77 -18.56
CA TRP A 304 4.22 -10.00 -18.04
C TRP A 304 4.23 -10.01 -16.51
N ALA A 305 4.64 -8.92 -15.86
CA ALA A 305 4.70 -8.82 -14.40
C ALA A 305 3.32 -9.01 -13.75
N ASN A 306 2.28 -8.38 -14.31
CA ASN A 306 0.91 -8.55 -13.85
C ASN A 306 0.38 -9.98 -14.07
N GLN A 307 0.70 -10.61 -15.20
CA GLN A 307 0.36 -12.01 -15.42
C GLN A 307 1.11 -12.94 -14.46
N HIS A 308 2.39 -12.69 -14.22
CA HIS A 308 3.19 -13.45 -13.26
C HIS A 308 2.63 -13.32 -11.82
N ALA A 309 2.22 -12.11 -11.42
CA ALA A 309 1.54 -11.89 -10.15
C ALA A 309 0.21 -12.68 -10.05
N LEU A 310 -0.57 -12.72 -11.13
CA LEU A 310 -1.78 -13.53 -11.23
C LEU A 310 -1.47 -15.02 -11.07
N ASP A 311 -0.40 -15.50 -11.71
CA ASP A 311 0.02 -16.89 -11.61
C ASP A 311 0.49 -17.28 -10.21
N ILE A 312 1.17 -16.36 -9.51
CA ILE A 312 1.50 -16.52 -8.07
C ILE A 312 0.21 -16.64 -7.26
N ALA A 313 -0.73 -15.72 -7.41
CA ALA A 313 -1.99 -15.73 -6.67
C ALA A 313 -2.79 -17.01 -6.91
N ASN A 314 -2.86 -17.51 -8.15
CA ASN A 314 -3.55 -18.75 -8.49
C ASN A 314 -2.89 -19.99 -7.82
N ARG A 315 -1.55 -20.05 -7.74
CA ARG A 315 -0.84 -21.10 -7.00
C ARG A 315 -1.13 -21.04 -5.50
N GLU A 316 -1.11 -19.83 -4.93
CA GLU A 316 -1.36 -19.61 -3.51
C GLU A 316 -2.79 -19.96 -3.10
N ILE A 317 -3.78 -19.66 -3.91
CA ILE A 317 -5.19 -20.03 -3.68
C ILE A 317 -5.35 -21.55 -3.49
N SER A 318 -4.55 -22.35 -4.18
CA SER A 318 -4.64 -23.82 -4.09
C SER A 318 -3.98 -24.42 -2.84
N THR A 319 -3.17 -23.64 -2.11
CA THR A 319 -2.31 -24.16 -1.02
C THR A 319 -2.50 -23.45 0.30
N LEU A 320 -2.97 -22.20 0.29
CA LEU A 320 -3.09 -21.38 1.50
C LEU A 320 -4.47 -21.50 2.15
N THR A 321 -4.55 -21.09 3.41
CA THR A 321 -5.78 -21.08 4.21
C THR A 321 -5.90 -19.79 5.03
N GLY A 322 -7.08 -19.52 5.59
CA GLY A 322 -7.31 -18.42 6.52
C GLY A 322 -6.98 -17.04 5.91
N LEU A 323 -6.25 -16.22 6.65
CA LEU A 323 -5.91 -14.86 6.24
C LEU A 323 -5.00 -14.82 5.00
N ASP A 324 -4.08 -15.76 4.86
CA ASP A 324 -3.21 -15.83 3.68
C ASP A 324 -4.00 -16.18 2.41
N LEU A 325 -5.01 -17.03 2.50
CA LEU A 325 -5.92 -17.33 1.40
C LEU A 325 -6.77 -16.10 1.02
N TYR A 326 -7.21 -15.30 2.01
CA TYR A 326 -7.87 -14.02 1.74
C TYR A 326 -6.97 -13.10 0.90
N PHE A 327 -5.70 -12.94 1.29
CA PHE A 327 -4.75 -12.13 0.52
C PHE A 327 -4.52 -12.69 -0.89
N ALA A 328 -4.42 -14.01 -1.04
CA ALA A 328 -4.24 -14.63 -2.36
C ALA A 328 -5.42 -14.34 -3.31
N TRP A 329 -6.67 -14.43 -2.85
CA TRP A 329 -7.84 -14.04 -3.64
C TRP A 329 -7.89 -12.54 -3.93
N PHE A 330 -7.51 -11.71 -2.96
CA PHE A 330 -7.43 -10.27 -3.16
C PHE A 330 -6.36 -9.91 -4.21
N ASN A 331 -5.19 -10.54 -4.13
CA ASN A 331 -4.10 -10.38 -5.10
C ASN A 331 -4.48 -10.83 -6.51
N LYS A 332 -5.25 -11.93 -6.61
CA LYS A 332 -5.84 -12.37 -7.88
C LYS A 332 -6.67 -11.25 -8.50
N GLY A 333 -7.61 -10.69 -7.75
CA GLY A 333 -8.42 -9.56 -8.21
C GLY A 333 -7.58 -8.34 -8.59
N SER A 334 -6.56 -8.01 -7.80
CA SER A 334 -5.66 -6.89 -8.09
C SER A 334 -4.88 -7.09 -9.39
N SER A 335 -4.36 -8.29 -9.63
CA SER A 335 -3.65 -8.62 -10.87
C SER A 335 -4.59 -8.61 -12.09
N GLU A 336 -5.81 -9.10 -11.94
CA GLU A 336 -6.83 -9.09 -13.00
C GLU A 336 -7.29 -7.65 -13.33
N VAL A 337 -7.39 -6.75 -12.34
CA VAL A 337 -7.62 -5.31 -12.58
C VAL A 337 -6.49 -4.71 -13.40
N GLN A 338 -5.22 -4.99 -13.06
CA GLN A 338 -4.06 -4.50 -13.81
C GLN A 338 -4.02 -5.05 -15.25
N LEU A 339 -4.64 -6.20 -15.50
CA LEU A 339 -4.83 -6.81 -16.81
C LEU A 339 -6.14 -6.38 -17.51
N ILE A 340 -6.88 -5.43 -16.92
CA ILE A 340 -8.16 -4.90 -17.45
C ILE A 340 -9.25 -6.01 -17.53
N GLN A 341 -9.15 -7.04 -16.72
CA GLN A 341 -10.09 -8.17 -16.66
C GLN A 341 -11.12 -7.98 -15.56
N TYR A 342 -11.88 -6.88 -15.59
CA TYR A 342 -12.72 -6.41 -14.49
C TYR A 342 -13.79 -7.41 -14.04
N ASN A 343 -14.39 -8.18 -14.94
CA ASN A 343 -15.43 -9.16 -14.60
C ASN A 343 -14.91 -10.28 -13.69
N VAL A 344 -13.76 -10.87 -14.04
CA VAL A 344 -13.17 -11.93 -13.22
C VAL A 344 -12.54 -11.36 -11.96
N ALA A 345 -11.99 -10.14 -12.04
CA ALA A 345 -11.50 -9.41 -10.87
C ALA A 345 -12.60 -9.19 -9.83
N GLY A 346 -13.79 -8.78 -10.27
CA GLY A 346 -14.96 -8.63 -9.39
C GLY A 346 -15.28 -9.94 -8.67
N THR A 347 -15.27 -11.07 -9.38
CA THR A 347 -15.48 -12.40 -8.79
C THR A 347 -14.39 -12.78 -7.78
N ALA A 348 -13.13 -12.48 -8.08
CA ALA A 348 -12.02 -12.75 -7.17
C ALA A 348 -12.14 -11.93 -5.87
N TYR A 349 -12.52 -10.66 -5.98
CA TYR A 349 -12.76 -9.81 -4.80
C TYR A 349 -13.97 -10.26 -3.99
N ASP A 350 -15.06 -10.66 -4.65
CA ASP A 350 -16.22 -11.22 -3.95
C ASP A 350 -15.84 -12.44 -3.11
N GLN A 351 -14.98 -13.32 -3.67
CA GLN A 351 -14.47 -14.45 -2.93
C GLN A 351 -13.56 -14.02 -1.77
N ALA A 352 -12.71 -13.01 -1.96
CA ALA A 352 -11.90 -12.45 -0.90
C ALA A 352 -12.76 -11.89 0.24
N PHE A 353 -13.79 -11.09 -0.06
CA PHE A 353 -14.69 -10.53 0.95
C PHE A 353 -15.54 -11.59 1.65
N ASN A 354 -15.95 -12.65 0.93
CA ASN A 354 -16.61 -13.78 1.56
C ASN A 354 -15.68 -14.47 2.58
N LEU A 355 -14.43 -14.75 2.20
CA LEU A 355 -13.43 -15.30 3.14
C LEU A 355 -13.16 -14.38 4.32
N TYR A 356 -13.06 -13.07 4.07
CA TYR A 356 -12.84 -12.07 5.11
C TYR A 356 -13.93 -12.13 6.18
N SER A 357 -15.21 -12.24 5.79
CA SER A 357 -16.33 -12.33 6.72
C SER A 357 -16.34 -13.61 7.58
N HIS A 358 -15.57 -14.62 7.17
CA HIS A 358 -15.48 -15.93 7.86
C HIS A 358 -14.09 -16.19 8.50
N LEU A 359 -13.25 -15.16 8.61
CA LEU A 359 -11.96 -15.30 9.26
C LEU A 359 -12.12 -15.75 10.72
N THR A 360 -11.39 -16.80 11.11
CA THR A 360 -11.43 -17.36 12.46
C THR A 360 -10.45 -16.71 13.44
N ILE A 361 -9.57 -15.82 12.95
CA ILE A 361 -8.68 -15.02 13.80
C ILE A 361 -9.46 -13.94 14.56
N PRO A 362 -8.96 -13.47 15.73
CA PRO A 362 -9.62 -12.40 16.47
C PRO A 362 -9.88 -11.16 15.59
N GLN A 363 -11.08 -10.58 15.68
CA GLN A 363 -11.49 -9.43 14.85
C GLN A 363 -10.52 -8.22 14.96
N LYS A 364 -9.85 -8.05 16.10
CA LYS A 364 -8.82 -7.01 16.28
C LYS A 364 -7.63 -7.18 15.33
N ASP A 365 -7.38 -8.42 14.86
CA ASP A 365 -6.28 -8.78 13.98
C ASP A 365 -6.69 -8.81 12.49
N TRP A 366 -7.94 -8.47 12.17
CA TRP A 366 -8.42 -8.40 10.79
C TRP A 366 -7.77 -7.24 10.05
N PRO A 367 -7.44 -7.39 8.75
CA PRO A 367 -6.84 -6.33 7.93
C PRO A 367 -7.90 -5.32 7.45
N TYR A 368 -8.66 -4.71 8.35
CA TYR A 368 -9.78 -3.82 8.05
C TYR A 368 -9.38 -2.54 7.30
N ARG A 369 -8.07 -2.22 7.26
CA ARG A 369 -7.54 -1.09 6.50
C ARG A 369 -7.10 -1.45 5.07
N MET A 370 -7.39 -2.67 4.58
CA MET A 370 -6.92 -3.12 3.27
C MET A 370 -7.26 -2.13 2.14
N LEU A 371 -8.50 -1.63 2.15
CA LEU A 371 -9.01 -0.65 1.18
C LEU A 371 -8.46 0.77 1.35
N TRP A 372 -7.67 1.04 2.41
CA TRP A 372 -6.92 2.29 2.52
C TRP A 372 -5.71 2.31 1.57
N TYR A 373 -5.23 1.15 1.19
CA TYR A 373 -3.99 0.95 0.43
C TYR A 373 -4.23 0.37 -0.96
N GLN A 374 -5.33 -0.33 -1.15
CA GLN A 374 -5.59 -1.08 -2.39
C GLN A 374 -7.02 -0.86 -2.87
N THR A 375 -7.16 -0.12 -3.96
CA THR A 375 -8.45 0.37 -4.50
C THR A 375 -9.01 -0.50 -5.63
N GLY A 376 -8.34 -1.61 -5.96
CA GLY A 376 -8.73 -2.52 -7.05
C GLY A 376 -10.20 -2.95 -7.06
N PRO A 377 -10.84 -3.27 -5.91
CA PRO A 377 -12.26 -3.64 -5.89
C PRO A 377 -13.18 -2.56 -6.46
N TYR A 378 -12.89 -1.28 -6.25
CA TYR A 378 -13.69 -0.18 -6.84
C TYR A 378 -13.64 -0.21 -8.36
N TRP A 379 -12.45 -0.41 -8.94
CA TRP A 379 -12.29 -0.54 -10.39
C TRP A 379 -13.11 -1.69 -10.94
N ALA A 380 -12.96 -2.89 -10.35
CA ALA A 380 -13.64 -4.08 -10.79
C ALA A 380 -15.17 -3.91 -10.76
N TYR A 381 -15.71 -3.41 -9.67
CA TYR A 381 -17.15 -3.22 -9.51
C TYR A 381 -17.69 -2.08 -10.38
N TYR A 382 -16.99 -0.97 -10.48
CA TYR A 382 -17.41 0.17 -11.30
C TYR A 382 -17.51 -0.20 -12.78
N TYR A 383 -16.44 -0.77 -13.35
CA TYR A 383 -16.40 -1.12 -14.76
C TYR A 383 -17.23 -2.33 -15.15
N THR A 384 -17.83 -3.01 -14.17
CA THR A 384 -18.84 -4.06 -14.39
C THR A 384 -20.27 -3.61 -14.09
N GLY A 385 -20.47 -2.31 -13.86
CA GLY A 385 -21.80 -1.74 -13.60
C GLY A 385 -22.35 -2.01 -12.21
N ARG A 386 -21.54 -2.50 -11.28
CA ARG A 386 -21.91 -2.82 -9.90
C ARG A 386 -21.81 -1.57 -8.99
N TYR A 387 -22.44 -0.47 -9.41
CA TYR A 387 -22.27 0.82 -8.75
C TYR A 387 -22.74 0.82 -7.29
N GLN A 388 -23.80 0.08 -6.96
CA GLN A 388 -24.26 -0.02 -5.59
C GLN A 388 -23.26 -0.74 -4.69
N ASP A 389 -22.51 -1.72 -5.22
CA ASP A 389 -21.42 -2.37 -4.49
C ASP A 389 -20.25 -1.42 -4.26
N VAL A 390 -19.92 -0.55 -5.23
CA VAL A 390 -18.92 0.51 -5.06
C VAL A 390 -19.30 1.44 -3.90
N ILE A 391 -20.55 1.94 -3.88
CA ILE A 391 -21.04 2.84 -2.83
C ILE A 391 -21.01 2.15 -1.46
N SER A 392 -21.48 0.91 -1.39
CA SER A 392 -21.53 0.14 -0.13
C SER A 392 -20.14 -0.16 0.40
N LEU A 393 -19.20 -0.54 -0.48
CA LEU A 393 -17.81 -0.78 -0.15
C LEU A 393 -17.11 0.50 0.31
N ALA A 394 -17.32 1.62 -0.39
CA ALA A 394 -16.76 2.91 -0.02
C ALA A 394 -17.28 3.36 1.36
N ASN A 395 -18.56 3.26 1.60
CA ASN A 395 -19.15 3.61 2.91
C ASN A 395 -18.59 2.74 4.03
N THR A 396 -18.47 1.42 3.81
CA THR A 396 -17.84 0.50 4.77
C THR A 396 -16.38 0.89 5.05
N THR A 397 -15.62 1.19 4.00
CA THR A 397 -14.21 1.59 4.12
C THR A 397 -14.06 2.91 4.87
N LEU A 398 -14.86 3.92 4.52
CA LEU A 398 -14.86 5.24 5.16
C LEU A 398 -15.28 5.16 6.64
N GLY A 399 -16.16 4.22 7.01
CA GLY A 399 -16.53 3.94 8.39
C GLY A 399 -15.36 3.45 9.26
N THR A 400 -14.29 2.93 8.67
CA THR A 400 -13.10 2.49 9.40
C THR A 400 -12.17 3.64 9.79
N VAL A 401 -12.40 4.87 9.31
CA VAL A 401 -11.51 6.02 9.51
C VAL A 401 -11.91 6.82 10.73
N LEU A 402 -11.03 6.89 11.71
CA LEU A 402 -11.22 7.76 12.87
C LEU A 402 -11.15 9.24 12.49
N GLY A 403 -12.14 9.99 12.93
CA GLY A 403 -12.18 11.45 12.75
C GLY A 403 -12.88 11.91 11.47
N GLY A 404 -13.49 11.00 10.74
CA GLY A 404 -14.29 11.29 9.54
C GLY A 404 -13.79 10.62 8.27
N PRO A 405 -14.58 10.64 7.21
CA PRO A 405 -14.24 9.99 5.95
C PRO A 405 -13.13 10.79 5.24
N THR A 406 -11.89 10.35 5.32
CA THR A 406 -10.73 11.07 4.76
C THR A 406 -9.87 10.19 3.85
N LEU A 407 -10.46 9.21 3.17
CA LEU A 407 -9.83 8.42 2.10
C LEU A 407 -10.34 8.94 0.75
N GLU A 408 -9.54 9.78 0.12
CA GLU A 408 -9.94 10.48 -1.10
C GLU A 408 -10.26 9.54 -2.26
N GLU A 409 -9.56 8.44 -2.41
CA GLU A 409 -9.85 7.45 -3.45
C GLU A 409 -11.20 6.76 -3.21
N SER A 410 -11.51 6.41 -1.97
CA SER A 410 -12.81 5.82 -1.63
C SER A 410 -13.95 6.80 -1.86
N ILE A 411 -13.74 8.09 -1.54
CA ILE A 411 -14.70 9.17 -1.79
C ILE A 411 -14.85 9.38 -3.30
N TYR A 412 -13.75 9.45 -4.05
CA TYR A 412 -13.78 9.57 -5.51
C TYR A 412 -14.60 8.45 -6.17
N TRP A 413 -14.32 7.19 -5.83
CA TRP A 413 -15.04 6.06 -6.42
C TRP A 413 -16.50 6.04 -6.02
N ARG A 414 -16.86 6.49 -4.81
CA ARG A 414 -18.27 6.65 -4.42
C ARG A 414 -18.94 7.69 -5.29
N GLY A 415 -18.32 8.84 -5.47
CA GLY A 415 -18.83 9.89 -6.36
C GLY A 415 -18.99 9.42 -7.81
N MET A 416 -18.04 8.65 -8.35
CA MET A 416 -18.14 8.03 -9.68
C MET A 416 -19.37 7.14 -9.79
N ALA A 417 -19.64 6.30 -8.79
CA ALA A 417 -20.77 5.39 -8.78
C ALA A 417 -22.11 6.11 -8.58
N GLU A 418 -22.16 7.15 -7.73
CA GLU A 418 -23.33 8.01 -7.55
C GLU A 418 -23.68 8.72 -8.85
N GLY A 419 -22.69 9.30 -9.54
CA GLY A 419 -22.88 9.91 -10.86
C GLY A 419 -23.39 8.93 -11.92
N ALA A 420 -22.87 7.71 -11.95
CA ALA A 420 -23.34 6.65 -12.86
C ALA A 420 -24.77 6.21 -12.58
N LEU A 421 -25.24 6.32 -11.33
CA LEU A 421 -26.65 6.07 -10.94
C LEU A 421 -27.56 7.30 -11.14
N GLY A 422 -27.01 8.45 -11.57
CA GLY A 422 -27.75 9.68 -11.87
C GLY A 422 -27.80 10.69 -10.72
N ASP A 423 -27.20 10.42 -9.55
CA ASP A 423 -27.09 11.40 -8.47
C ASP A 423 -25.85 12.27 -8.64
N MET A 424 -25.92 13.21 -9.57
CA MET A 424 -24.86 14.16 -9.84
C MET A 424 -24.57 15.11 -8.67
N ASN A 425 -25.55 15.38 -7.79
CA ASN A 425 -25.33 16.25 -6.63
C ASN A 425 -24.43 15.56 -5.60
N ALA A 426 -24.68 14.30 -5.32
CA ALA A 426 -23.83 13.49 -4.46
C ALA A 426 -22.42 13.36 -5.07
N ALA A 427 -22.33 12.99 -6.35
CA ALA A 427 -21.06 12.87 -7.08
C ALA A 427 -20.19 14.14 -7.00
N VAL A 428 -20.77 15.33 -7.29
CA VAL A 428 -20.05 16.61 -7.19
C VAL A 428 -19.59 16.90 -5.77
N THR A 429 -20.40 16.54 -4.78
CA THR A 429 -20.04 16.72 -3.36
C THR A 429 -18.81 15.89 -3.01
N ASP A 430 -18.81 14.64 -3.44
CA ASP A 430 -17.70 13.72 -3.20
C ASP A 430 -16.44 14.14 -3.96
N PHE A 431 -16.52 14.54 -5.23
CA PHE A 431 -15.36 15.00 -5.99
C PHE A 431 -14.75 16.26 -5.38
N LYS A 432 -15.56 17.23 -4.96
CA LYS A 432 -15.06 18.41 -4.25
C LYS A 432 -14.37 18.06 -2.95
N TYR A 433 -14.93 17.13 -2.19
CA TYR A 433 -14.36 16.74 -0.92
C TYR A 433 -13.07 15.92 -1.09
N ALA A 434 -13.03 15.01 -2.06
CA ALA A 434 -11.81 14.28 -2.40
C ALA A 434 -10.69 15.24 -2.88
N ASN A 435 -11.01 16.22 -3.72
CA ASN A 435 -10.06 17.25 -4.15
C ASN A 435 -9.59 18.15 -3.00
N HIS A 436 -10.46 18.42 -2.00
CA HIS A 436 -10.09 19.16 -0.81
C HIS A 436 -9.06 18.39 0.05
N LEU A 437 -9.18 17.06 0.14
CA LEU A 437 -8.25 16.22 0.88
C LEU A 437 -6.89 16.11 0.20
N ASN A 438 -6.89 15.93 -1.11
CA ASN A 438 -5.68 15.90 -1.94
C ASN A 438 -5.91 16.61 -3.28
N PRO A 439 -5.51 17.89 -3.38
CA PRO A 439 -5.74 18.71 -4.58
C PRO A 439 -4.78 18.39 -5.74
N LYS A 440 -4.01 17.32 -5.69
CA LYS A 440 -3.09 16.90 -6.77
C LYS A 440 -3.53 15.63 -7.49
N ILE A 441 -4.58 14.95 -7.07
CA ILE A 441 -5.03 13.72 -7.72
C ILE A 441 -5.64 14.05 -9.09
N THR A 442 -4.94 13.69 -10.14
CA THR A 442 -5.25 14.07 -11.53
C THR A 442 -6.65 13.67 -11.97
N VAL A 443 -7.10 12.45 -11.63
CA VAL A 443 -8.42 11.96 -12.03
C VAL A 443 -9.56 12.77 -11.38
N ILE A 444 -9.40 13.20 -10.14
CA ILE A 444 -10.38 14.05 -9.44
C ILE A 444 -10.43 15.44 -10.07
N ILE A 445 -9.26 16.01 -10.40
CA ILE A 445 -9.15 17.29 -11.09
C ILE A 445 -9.88 17.23 -12.44
N GLN A 446 -9.66 16.18 -13.22
CA GLN A 446 -10.29 15.99 -14.53
C GLN A 446 -11.81 15.89 -14.45
N GLU A 447 -12.35 15.15 -13.47
CA GLU A 447 -13.80 15.04 -13.26
C GLU A 447 -14.42 16.40 -12.91
N LEU A 448 -13.82 17.15 -11.99
CA LEU A 448 -14.29 18.50 -11.65
C LEU A 448 -14.27 19.43 -12.86
N GLN A 449 -13.18 19.43 -13.64
CA GLN A 449 -13.07 20.25 -14.85
C GLN A 449 -14.11 19.86 -15.91
N THR A 450 -14.37 18.58 -16.12
CA THR A 450 -15.41 18.08 -17.02
C THR A 450 -16.80 18.57 -16.63
N LEU A 451 -17.04 18.74 -15.33
CA LEU A 451 -18.28 19.29 -14.79
C LEU A 451 -18.31 20.83 -14.74
N GLY A 452 -17.27 21.52 -15.28
CA GLY A 452 -17.15 22.96 -15.24
C GLY A 452 -16.84 23.55 -13.84
N ILE A 453 -16.32 22.73 -12.93
CA ILE A 453 -15.97 23.12 -11.58
C ILE A 453 -14.46 23.37 -11.49
N THR A 454 -14.05 24.49 -10.93
CA THR A 454 -12.63 24.79 -10.70
C THR A 454 -12.11 23.96 -9.53
N PRO A 455 -11.07 23.11 -9.74
CA PRO A 455 -10.45 22.37 -8.65
C PRO A 455 -9.72 23.29 -7.66
N GLU A 456 -9.53 22.84 -6.43
CA GLU A 456 -8.64 23.49 -5.48
C GLU A 456 -7.18 23.40 -5.97
N THR A 457 -6.39 24.44 -5.68
CA THR A 457 -4.95 24.47 -5.97
C THR A 457 -4.17 24.24 -4.66
N PRO A 458 -3.17 23.35 -4.63
CA PRO A 458 -2.34 23.15 -3.45
C PRO A 458 -1.66 24.42 -3.01
N ILE A 459 -1.54 24.65 -1.70
CA ILE A 459 -0.67 25.69 -1.14
C ILE A 459 0.79 25.27 -1.38
N GLN A 460 1.57 26.16 -1.98
CA GLN A 460 3.01 25.96 -2.22
C GLN A 460 3.84 26.04 -0.94
#